data_4026d3eeb2bb4a7d589441ff441af4cd
#
_entry.id   4026d3eeb2bb4a7d589441ff441af4cd
#
_cell.length_a   1.000
_cell.length_b   1.000
_cell.length_c   1.000
_cell.angle_alpha   90.00
_cell.angle_beta   90.00
_cell.angle_gamma   90.00
#
_symmetry.space_group_name_H-M   'P 1'
#
loop_
_entity.id
_entity.type
_entity.pdbx_description
1 polymer ?
#
loop_
_entity_poly.entity_id
_entity_poly.type
_entity_poly.pdbx_seq_one_letter_code
_entity_poly.pdbx_strand_id
1 'polypeptide(L)'
;MNLSRRNFLKKSAMAASAIGTASVIPEKVWSSDIAANDKITTALIGCRNMGFGILKHHLDTGMVNCVALCDVDENVLNDRAGDVKNDYNQSPNLYKDYRKVLERND
;
A
#
# COMPACT_ATOMS: atom_id res chain seq x y z
N MET A 1 -21.58 25.25 19.47
CA MET A 1 -22.27 23.97 19.48
C MET A 1 -21.25 22.85 19.66
N ASN A 2 -21.13 22.35 20.87
CA ASN A 2 -20.14 21.32 21.17
C ASN A 2 -20.69 19.94 20.81
N LEU A 3 -20.34 19.45 19.64
CA LEU A 3 -20.59 18.08 19.27
C LEU A 3 -19.50 17.21 19.88
N SER A 4 -19.80 16.55 20.96
CA SER A 4 -18.89 15.53 21.48
C SER A 4 -18.80 14.39 20.47
N ARG A 5 -17.67 13.69 20.48
CA ARG A 5 -17.49 12.50 19.62
C ARG A 5 -18.61 11.48 19.84
N ARG A 6 -19.09 11.38 21.05
CA ARG A 6 -20.22 10.51 21.43
C ARG A 6 -21.52 10.90 20.72
N ASN A 7 -21.84 12.20 20.66
CA ASN A 7 -23.05 12.67 19.99
C ASN A 7 -22.96 12.50 18.48
N PHE A 8 -21.79 12.72 17.92
CA PHE A 8 -21.55 12.47 16.50
C PHE A 8 -21.81 11.00 16.14
N LEU A 9 -21.27 10.06 16.93
CA LEU A 9 -21.47 8.63 16.71
C LEU A 9 -22.95 8.23 16.85
N LYS A 10 -23.67 8.79 17.84
CA LYS A 10 -25.10 8.53 18.01
C LYS A 10 -25.91 9.03 16.80
N LYS A 11 -25.62 10.23 16.33
CA LYS A 11 -26.32 10.80 15.17
C LYS A 11 -26.01 10.02 13.90
N SER A 12 -24.78 9.58 13.71
CA SER A 12 -24.39 8.78 12.58
C SER A 12 -25.07 7.40 12.58
N ALA A 13 -25.17 6.78 13.76
CA ALA A 13 -25.86 5.50 13.90
C ALA A 13 -27.36 5.62 13.61
N MET A 14 -27.99 6.72 14.10
CA MET A 14 -29.42 6.98 13.81
C MET A 14 -29.66 7.25 12.33
N ALA A 15 -28.79 8.02 11.69
CA ALA A 15 -28.90 8.28 10.26
C ALA A 15 -28.74 7.00 9.44
N ALA A 16 -27.83 6.11 9.84
CA ALA A 16 -27.64 4.83 9.17
C ALA A 16 -28.85 3.92 9.31
N SER A 17 -29.51 3.91 10.47
CA SER A 17 -30.72 3.10 10.69
C SER A 17 -31.95 3.67 9.96
N ALA A 18 -32.00 4.99 9.74
CA ALA A 18 -33.11 5.63 9.04
C ALA A 18 -33.08 5.38 7.52
N ILE A 19 -31.93 5.07 6.95
CA ILE A 19 -31.78 4.78 5.52
C ILE A 19 -32.10 3.32 5.19
N GLY A 20 -32.39 2.51 6.20
CA GLY A 20 -32.82 1.13 6.01
C GLY A 20 -31.73 0.19 5.56
N THR A 21 -32.12 -0.88 4.88
CA THR A 21 -31.21 -1.95 4.49
C THR A 21 -30.20 -1.61 3.40
N ALA A 22 -30.21 -0.39 2.91
CA ALA A 22 -29.28 0.06 1.87
C ALA A 22 -27.82 0.10 2.32
N SER A 23 -27.57 -0.08 3.60
CA SER A 23 -26.21 -0.02 4.17
C SER A 23 -25.47 -1.36 4.14
N VAL A 24 -26.08 -2.43 3.66
CA VAL A 24 -25.36 -3.70 3.52
C VAL A 24 -24.53 -3.64 2.25
N ILE A 25 -23.29 -3.24 2.40
CA ILE A 25 -22.32 -3.33 1.31
C ILE A 25 -21.97 -4.80 1.18
N PRO A 26 -22.23 -5.44 0.02
CA PRO A 26 -21.89 -6.84 -0.17
C PRO A 26 -20.41 -7.07 0.10
N GLU A 27 -20.10 -8.14 0.79
CA GLU A 27 -18.73 -8.52 1.09
C GLU A 27 -17.84 -8.52 -0.17
N LYS A 28 -18.42 -8.83 -1.30
CA LYS A 28 -17.74 -8.78 -2.61
C LYS A 28 -17.21 -7.40 -2.99
N VAL A 29 -17.80 -6.33 -2.49
CA VAL A 29 -17.30 -4.97 -2.78
C VAL A 29 -16.00 -4.72 -2.04
N TRP A 30 -15.81 -5.30 -0.86
CA TRP A 30 -14.60 -5.19 -0.08
C TRP A 30 -13.53 -6.19 -0.51
N SER A 31 -13.92 -7.33 -1.06
CA SER A 31 -13.02 -8.38 -1.52
C SER A 31 -12.86 -8.41 -3.04
N SER A 32 -13.53 -7.50 -3.76
CA SER A 32 -13.36 -7.40 -5.20
C SER A 32 -11.92 -7.05 -5.52
N ASP A 33 -11.44 -7.55 -6.65
CA ASP A 33 -10.10 -7.26 -7.14
C ASP A 33 -9.83 -5.75 -7.06
N ILE A 34 -8.84 -5.39 -6.29
CA ILE A 34 -8.43 -4.00 -6.17
C ILE A 34 -7.93 -3.55 -7.52
N ALA A 35 -8.60 -2.56 -8.11
CA ALA A 35 -8.17 -1.97 -9.37
C ALA A 35 -6.71 -1.50 -9.24
N ALA A 36 -5.98 -1.55 -10.34
CA ALA A 36 -4.56 -1.16 -10.33
C ALA A 36 -4.34 0.25 -9.74
N ASN A 37 -5.34 1.13 -9.88
CA ASN A 37 -5.28 2.49 -9.32
C ASN A 37 -5.52 2.55 -7.81
N ASP A 38 -6.07 1.49 -7.22
CA ASP A 38 -6.36 1.43 -5.79
C ASP A 38 -5.21 0.78 -5.00
N LYS A 39 -4.19 0.30 -5.67
CA LYS A 39 -3.01 -0.26 -5.01
C LYS A 39 -2.17 0.86 -4.41
N ILE A 40 -1.57 0.55 -3.26
CA ILE A 40 -0.68 1.48 -2.58
C ILE A 40 0.67 1.48 -3.31
N THR A 41 1.12 2.64 -3.72
CA THR A 41 2.43 2.82 -4.33
C THR A 41 3.48 2.94 -3.23
N THR A 42 4.50 2.11 -3.27
CA THR A 42 5.57 2.12 -2.25
C THR A 42 6.94 2.14 -2.89
N ALA A 43 7.90 2.57 -2.11
CA ALA A 43 9.32 2.47 -2.42
C ALA A 43 10.04 1.93 -1.19
N LEU A 44 11.10 1.17 -1.40
CA LEU A 44 11.94 0.66 -0.32
C LEU A 44 13.30 1.36 -0.37
N ILE A 45 13.67 2.00 0.71
CA ILE A 45 15.00 2.56 0.93
C ILE A 45 15.70 1.69 1.98
N GLY A 46 16.76 1.04 1.59
CA GLY A 46 17.42 0.03 2.42
C GLY A 46 16.89 -1.38 2.13
N CYS A 47 17.55 -2.08 1.21
CA CYS A 47 17.04 -3.33 0.65
C CYS A 47 17.64 -4.59 1.27
N ARG A 48 18.38 -4.47 2.38
CA ARG A 48 18.93 -5.63 3.08
C ARG A 48 17.86 -6.37 3.87
N ASN A 49 18.26 -7.39 4.58
CA ASN A 49 17.42 -8.44 5.17
C ASN A 49 16.11 -7.92 5.78
N MET A 50 16.18 -6.98 6.73
CA MET A 50 14.99 -6.50 7.43
C MET A 50 14.09 -5.65 6.52
N GLY A 51 14.67 -4.71 5.80
CA GLY A 51 13.91 -3.84 4.90
C GLY A 51 13.18 -4.63 3.82
N PHE A 52 13.88 -5.53 3.19
CA PHE A 52 13.30 -6.38 2.15
C PHE A 52 12.24 -7.33 2.72
N GLY A 53 12.46 -7.88 3.90
CA GLY A 53 11.46 -8.71 4.58
C GLY A 53 10.16 -7.96 4.83
N ILE A 54 10.23 -6.73 5.26
CA ILE A 54 9.05 -5.88 5.45
C ILE A 54 8.33 -5.63 4.12
N LEU A 55 9.08 -5.31 3.07
CA LEU A 55 8.50 -5.12 1.74
C LEU A 55 7.78 -6.37 1.26
N LYS A 56 8.37 -7.55 1.44
CA LYS A 56 7.76 -8.81 1.04
C LYS A 56 6.41 -9.03 1.73
N HIS A 57 6.31 -8.73 3.01
CA HIS A 57 5.04 -8.83 3.72
C HIS A 57 3.97 -7.92 3.11
N HIS A 58 4.34 -6.72 2.71
CA HIS A 58 3.42 -5.82 2.03
C HIS A 58 3.04 -6.33 0.64
N LEU A 59 4.00 -6.81 -0.13
CA LEU A 59 3.76 -7.34 -1.47
C LEU A 59 2.89 -8.61 -1.44
N ASP A 60 3.02 -9.43 -0.40
CA ASP A 60 2.20 -10.63 -0.23
C ASP A 60 0.71 -10.33 -0.09
N THR A 61 0.34 -9.11 0.30
CA THR A 61 -1.07 -8.71 0.39
C THR A 61 -1.72 -8.54 -0.98
N GLY A 62 -0.95 -8.38 -2.03
CA GLY A 62 -1.45 -8.07 -3.37
C GLY A 62 -1.95 -6.64 -3.53
N MET A 63 -1.84 -5.80 -2.50
CA MET A 63 -2.38 -4.44 -2.48
C MET A 63 -1.32 -3.36 -2.70
N VAL A 64 -0.09 -3.76 -2.99
CA VAL A 64 1.07 -2.85 -3.02
C VAL A 64 1.80 -2.97 -4.35
N ASN A 65 2.08 -1.82 -4.96
CA ASN A 65 3.00 -1.71 -6.08
C ASN A 65 4.31 -1.12 -5.60
N CYS A 66 5.39 -1.86 -5.73
CA CYS A 66 6.72 -1.33 -5.45
C CYS A 66 7.27 -0.68 -6.72
N VAL A 67 7.42 0.64 -6.71
CA VAL A 67 7.86 1.40 -7.89
C VAL A 67 9.34 1.74 -7.86
N ALA A 68 9.97 1.64 -6.69
CA ALA A 68 11.38 1.99 -6.54
C ALA A 68 12.04 1.16 -5.44
N LEU A 69 13.28 0.76 -5.69
CA LEU A 69 14.18 0.21 -4.69
C LEU A 69 15.43 1.07 -4.62
N CYS A 70 15.89 1.37 -3.43
CA CYS A 70 17.07 2.18 -3.20
C CYS A 70 17.99 1.50 -2.21
N ASP A 71 19.25 1.36 -2.58
CA ASP A 71 20.32 0.90 -1.69
C ASP A 71 21.65 1.42 -2.20
N VAL A 72 22.58 1.64 -1.30
CA VAL A 72 23.94 2.07 -1.64
C VAL A 72 24.75 0.93 -2.24
N ASP A 73 24.36 -0.31 -1.96
CA ASP A 73 25.02 -1.52 -2.48
C ASP A 73 24.30 -1.99 -3.75
N GLU A 74 24.97 -1.86 -4.88
CA GLU A 74 24.42 -2.23 -6.18
C GLU A 74 24.11 -3.71 -6.30
N ASN A 75 24.91 -4.57 -5.69
CA ASN A 75 24.68 -6.01 -5.72
C ASN A 75 23.39 -6.40 -5.00
N VAL A 76 23.17 -5.83 -3.82
CA VAL A 76 21.94 -6.02 -3.07
C VAL A 76 20.75 -5.52 -3.89
N LEU A 77 20.89 -4.36 -4.50
CA LEU A 77 19.84 -3.73 -5.29
C LEU A 77 19.42 -4.61 -6.46
N ASN A 78 20.37 -5.13 -7.21
CA ASN A 78 20.10 -6.02 -8.35
C ASN A 78 19.48 -7.35 -7.90
N ASP A 79 19.96 -7.93 -6.82
CA ASP A 79 19.41 -9.18 -6.29
C ASP A 79 17.95 -9.01 -5.87
N ARG A 80 17.64 -7.92 -5.18
CA ARG A 80 16.27 -7.65 -4.73
C ARG A 80 15.34 -7.32 -5.88
N ALA A 81 15.82 -6.62 -6.90
CA ALA A 81 15.06 -6.36 -8.11
C ALA A 81 14.65 -7.67 -8.80
N GLY A 82 15.58 -8.63 -8.87
CA GLY A 82 15.30 -9.95 -9.40
C GLY A 82 14.26 -10.71 -8.59
N ASP A 83 14.37 -10.67 -7.27
CA ASP A 83 13.42 -11.31 -6.37
C ASP A 83 12.00 -10.74 -6.55
N VAL A 84 11.87 -9.42 -6.62
CA VAL A 84 10.58 -8.75 -6.81
C VAL A 84 9.96 -9.11 -8.15
N LYS A 85 10.77 -9.17 -9.19
CA LYS A 85 10.29 -9.54 -10.53
C LYS A 85 9.83 -11.00 -10.58
N ASN A 86 10.61 -11.90 -10.00
CA ASN A 86 10.32 -13.33 -10.04
C ASN A 86 9.12 -13.71 -9.19
N ASP A 87 9.01 -13.14 -7.99
CA ASP A 87 8.00 -13.52 -7.01
C ASP A 87 6.69 -12.73 -7.18
N TYR A 88 6.75 -11.48 -7.66
CA TYR A 88 5.60 -10.58 -7.70
C TYR A 88 5.32 -9.99 -9.08
N ASN A 89 6.16 -10.29 -10.07
CA ASN A 89 6.02 -9.76 -11.43
C ASN A 89 5.98 -8.23 -11.48
N GLN A 90 6.78 -7.59 -10.63
CA GLN A 90 6.92 -6.13 -10.60
C GLN A 90 8.35 -5.73 -10.96
N SER A 91 8.52 -4.58 -11.57
CA SER A 91 9.82 -4.09 -12.04
C SER A 91 10.08 -2.69 -11.51
N PRO A 92 10.47 -2.56 -10.23
CA PRO A 92 10.75 -1.25 -9.64
C PRO A 92 11.99 -0.62 -10.28
N ASN A 93 12.03 0.70 -10.32
CA ASN A 93 13.22 1.45 -10.71
C ASN A 93 14.26 1.38 -9.58
N LEU A 94 15.53 1.33 -9.96
CA LEU A 94 16.63 1.16 -9.01
C LEU A 94 17.38 2.48 -8.83
N TYR A 95 17.65 2.83 -7.58
CA TYR A 95 18.34 4.07 -7.22
C TYR A 95 19.43 3.79 -6.20
N LYS A 96 20.56 4.46 -6.33
CA LYS A 96 21.61 4.47 -5.31
C LYS A 96 21.44 5.63 -4.34
N ASP A 97 20.81 6.71 -4.78
CA ASP A 97 20.58 7.91 -3.99
C ASP A 97 19.12 8.01 -3.60
N TYR A 98 18.84 7.95 -2.29
CA TYR A 98 17.46 8.02 -1.77
C TYR A 98 16.72 9.30 -2.16
N ARG A 99 17.48 10.39 -2.39
CA ARG A 99 16.88 11.67 -2.80
C ARG A 99 16.17 11.56 -4.14
N LYS A 100 16.67 10.72 -5.03
CA LYS A 100 16.03 10.47 -6.32
C LYS A 100 14.67 9.78 -6.16
N VAL A 101 14.54 8.92 -5.16
CA VAL A 101 13.25 8.30 -4.82
C VAL A 101 12.26 9.37 -4.35
N LEU A 102 12.70 10.29 -3.50
CA LEU A 102 11.85 11.36 -2.96
C LEU A 102 11.42 12.37 -4.02
N GLU A 103 12.13 12.47 -5.14
CA GLU A 103 11.77 13.34 -6.25
C GLU A 103 10.64 12.78 -7.14
N ARG A 104 10.26 11.53 -6.94
CA ARG A 104 9.19 10.91 -7.73
C ARG A 104 7.83 11.55 -7.40
N ASN A 105 6.98 11.62 -8.40
CA ASN A 105 5.65 12.22 -8.27
C ASN A 105 4.55 11.17 -8.11
N ASP A 106 4.92 9.91 -8.08
CA ASP A 106 4.01 8.79 -7.88
C ASP A 106 4.18 8.22 -6.47
#